data_7d377c31cd03f0c5d6b29b12818f36da
#
_entry.id   7d377c31cd03f0c5d6b29b12818f36da
#
_cell.length_a   1.000
_cell.length_b   1.000
_cell.length_c   1.000
_cell.angle_alpha   90.00
_cell.angle_beta   90.00
_cell.angle_gamma   90.00
#
_symmetry.space_group_name_H-M   'P 1'
#
loop_
_entity.id
_entity.type
_entity.pdbx_description
1 polymer ?
#
loop_
_entity_poly.entity_id
_entity_poly.type
_entity_poly.pdbx_seq_one_letter_code
_entity_poly.pdbx_strand_id
1 'polypeptide(L)'
;VKYEFRKYINRGRVEFCEDNDYYNTNIPKYELDEKETLLQEICNEEKLLMDEFIKSLDIRRMFELADYFLQYSKIIICGRGISYLIGESISSALAGVRIPTIKVNTELNENVYSVLPMIDKKTLILAISFPDYYFMTQKVVEYAKKNKAKIILITDSKETDIALYADELILVGSTTRLALNTLSAPMA
;
A
#
# COMPACT_ATOMS: atom_id res chain seq x y z
N VAL A 1 11.40 -7.91 -12.63
CA VAL A 1 10.21 -7.05 -12.66
C VAL A 1 10.63 -5.58 -12.67
N LYS A 2 11.41 -5.09 -11.70
CA LYS A 2 11.88 -3.67 -11.63
C LYS A 2 12.71 -3.26 -12.87
N TYR A 3 13.48 -4.20 -13.44
CA TYR A 3 14.30 -3.97 -14.63
C TYR A 3 13.44 -3.90 -15.91
N GLU A 4 12.46 -4.74 -16.05
CA GLU A 4 11.55 -4.77 -17.21
C GLU A 4 10.64 -3.54 -17.22
N PHE A 5 10.13 -3.12 -16.04
CA PHE A 5 9.33 -1.92 -15.90
C PHE A 5 10.13 -0.64 -16.25
N ARG A 6 11.39 -0.53 -15.75
CA ARG A 6 12.28 0.57 -16.14
C ARG A 6 12.59 0.57 -17.64
N LYS A 7 12.74 -0.60 -18.24
CA LYS A 7 12.98 -0.74 -19.67
C LYS A 7 11.77 -0.32 -20.50
N TYR A 8 10.56 -0.57 -19.99
CA TYR A 8 9.31 -0.16 -20.61
C TYR A 8 9.12 1.37 -20.53
N ILE A 9 9.31 1.97 -19.36
CA ILE A 9 9.26 3.43 -19.16
C ILE A 9 10.39 4.12 -19.93
N ASN A 10 11.60 3.56 -19.96
CA ASN A 10 12.70 4.16 -20.69
C ASN A 10 12.53 4.07 -22.20
N ARG A 11 11.92 3.02 -22.74
CA ARG A 11 11.54 2.96 -24.16
C ARG A 11 10.55 4.08 -24.51
N GLY A 12 9.50 4.23 -23.73
CA GLY A 12 8.56 5.33 -23.93
C GLY A 12 9.19 6.72 -23.75
N ARG A 13 10.15 6.87 -22.81
CA ARG A 13 10.89 8.15 -22.62
C ARG A 13 11.91 8.44 -23.69
N VAL A 14 12.58 7.45 -24.23
CA VAL A 14 13.57 7.66 -25.31
C VAL A 14 12.87 8.14 -26.59
N GLU A 15 11.70 7.58 -26.90
CA GLU A 15 10.87 8.04 -28.02
C GLU A 15 10.24 9.43 -27.75
N PHE A 16 10.02 9.80 -26.48
CA PHE A 16 9.50 11.12 -26.07
C PHE A 16 10.55 12.22 -26.06
N CYS A 17 11.84 11.91 -25.94
CA CYS A 17 12.91 12.89 -25.78
C CYS A 17 13.66 13.23 -27.07
N GLU A 18 13.42 12.54 -28.17
CA GLU A 18 14.11 12.81 -29.44
C GLU A 18 13.51 13.98 -30.24
N ASP A 19 12.27 14.37 -29.98
CA ASP A 19 11.66 15.57 -30.57
C ASP A 19 11.32 16.61 -29.49
N ASN A 20 11.93 17.77 -29.60
CA ASN A 20 11.87 18.92 -28.68
C ASN A 20 10.48 19.60 -28.59
N ASP A 21 9.41 18.90 -28.90
CA ASP A 21 8.04 19.42 -28.85
C ASP A 21 7.27 18.74 -27.71
N TYR A 22 7.35 19.34 -26.53
CA TYR A 22 6.65 18.89 -25.32
C TYR A 22 5.12 18.77 -25.45
N TYR A 23 4.56 19.27 -26.53
CA TYR A 23 3.12 19.26 -26.82
C TYR A 23 2.75 18.58 -28.14
N ASN A 24 3.72 18.29 -29.01
CA ASN A 24 3.48 17.49 -30.19
C ASN A 24 3.82 16.04 -29.83
N THR A 25 2.89 15.41 -29.23
CA THR A 25 2.96 14.01 -28.80
C THR A 25 3.16 13.13 -30.02
N ASN A 26 4.41 12.77 -30.32
CA ASN A 26 4.68 11.49 -30.95
C ASN A 26 4.32 10.41 -29.93
N ILE A 27 3.04 10.29 -29.64
CA ILE A 27 2.48 9.08 -29.05
C ILE A 27 3.03 7.94 -29.91
N PRO A 28 3.68 6.91 -29.32
CA PRO A 28 4.09 5.74 -30.08
C PRO A 28 2.98 5.41 -31.08
N LYS A 29 3.32 5.28 -32.36
CA LYS A 29 2.34 4.96 -33.41
C LYS A 29 1.83 3.54 -33.21
N TYR A 30 1.12 3.31 -32.10
CA TYR A 30 0.23 2.16 -32.00
C TYR A 30 -0.97 2.46 -32.90
N GLU A 31 -1.46 1.50 -33.62
CA GLU A 31 -2.79 1.60 -34.24
C GLU A 31 -3.81 1.91 -33.15
N LEU A 32 -4.84 2.70 -33.45
CA LEU A 32 -5.81 3.17 -32.46
C LEU A 32 -6.41 1.99 -31.66
N ASP A 33 -6.65 0.88 -32.35
CA ASP A 33 -7.15 -0.38 -31.80
C ASP A 33 -6.21 -1.01 -30.74
N GLU A 34 -4.90 -0.93 -30.91
CA GLU A 34 -3.94 -1.46 -29.93
C GLU A 34 -3.93 -0.65 -28.63
N LYS A 35 -4.10 0.67 -28.72
CA LYS A 35 -4.18 1.54 -27.53
C LYS A 35 -5.48 1.33 -26.76
N GLU A 36 -6.59 1.20 -27.46
CA GLU A 36 -7.87 0.90 -26.86
C GLU A 36 -7.84 -0.46 -26.18
N THR A 37 -7.28 -1.47 -26.83
CA THR A 37 -7.10 -2.81 -26.26
C THR A 37 -6.23 -2.75 -25.01
N LEU A 38 -5.10 -2.05 -25.05
CA LEU A 38 -4.21 -1.89 -23.88
C LEU A 38 -4.93 -1.22 -22.70
N LEU A 39 -5.68 -0.14 -22.96
CA LEU A 39 -6.45 0.55 -21.92
C LEU A 39 -7.53 -0.36 -21.33
N GLN A 40 -8.23 -1.12 -22.16
CA GLN A 40 -9.23 -2.08 -21.69
C GLN A 40 -8.60 -3.18 -20.82
N GLU A 41 -7.44 -3.69 -21.21
CA GLU A 41 -6.71 -4.69 -20.44
C GLU A 41 -6.29 -4.16 -19.07
N ILE A 42 -5.78 -2.91 -18.99
CA ILE A 42 -5.42 -2.27 -17.73
C ILE A 42 -6.65 -2.12 -16.83
N CYS A 43 -7.74 -1.59 -17.37
CA CYS A 43 -8.99 -1.45 -16.61
C CYS A 43 -9.53 -2.80 -16.12
N ASN A 44 -9.37 -3.85 -16.93
CA ASN A 44 -9.78 -5.19 -16.54
C ASN A 44 -8.89 -5.77 -15.43
N GLU A 45 -7.58 -5.52 -15.44
CA GLU A 45 -6.68 -5.95 -14.35
C GLU A 45 -7.04 -5.28 -13.03
N GLU A 46 -7.27 -3.96 -13.02
CA GLU A 46 -7.73 -3.23 -11.84
C GLU A 46 -9.06 -3.76 -11.30
N LYS A 47 -10.01 -4.03 -12.22
CA LYS A 47 -11.29 -4.63 -11.87
C LYS A 47 -11.13 -6.02 -11.27
N LEU A 48 -10.28 -6.86 -11.85
CA LEU A 48 -10.00 -8.20 -11.34
C LEU A 48 -9.44 -8.16 -9.92
N LEU A 49 -8.47 -7.28 -9.63
CA LEU A 49 -7.93 -7.11 -8.28
C LEU A 49 -9.02 -6.75 -7.27
N MET A 50 -9.92 -5.85 -7.65
CA MET A 50 -11.05 -5.46 -6.81
C MET A 50 -12.03 -6.61 -6.61
N ASP A 51 -12.39 -7.33 -7.68
CA ASP A 51 -13.30 -8.47 -7.63
C ASP A 51 -12.74 -9.61 -6.77
N GLU A 52 -11.44 -9.88 -6.88
CA GLU A 52 -10.75 -10.88 -6.07
C GLU A 52 -10.73 -10.49 -4.58
N PHE A 53 -10.43 -9.22 -4.28
CA PHE A 53 -10.48 -8.71 -2.92
C PHE A 53 -11.88 -8.85 -2.33
N ILE A 54 -12.92 -8.38 -3.01
CA ILE A 54 -14.32 -8.47 -2.53
C ILE A 54 -14.74 -9.93 -2.31
N LYS A 55 -14.37 -10.85 -3.22
CA LYS A 55 -14.69 -12.27 -3.09
C LYS A 55 -13.95 -12.94 -1.93
N SER A 56 -12.75 -12.49 -1.61
CA SER A 56 -11.95 -13.03 -0.51
C SER A 56 -12.31 -12.42 0.85
N LEU A 57 -13.13 -11.36 0.87
CA LEU A 57 -13.43 -10.59 2.06
C LEU A 57 -14.30 -11.41 3.05
N ASP A 58 -13.71 -11.70 4.20
CA ASP A 58 -14.47 -12.20 5.34
C ASP A 58 -15.06 -11.03 6.13
N ILE A 59 -16.34 -10.73 5.85
CA ILE A 59 -17.05 -9.61 6.46
C ILE A 59 -17.07 -9.72 7.99
N ARG A 60 -17.26 -10.93 8.53
CA ARG A 60 -17.25 -11.13 9.98
C ARG A 60 -15.90 -10.79 10.57
N ARG A 61 -14.85 -11.24 9.91
CA ARG A 61 -13.47 -10.93 10.31
C ARG A 61 -13.16 -9.43 10.27
N MET A 62 -13.70 -8.72 9.29
CA MET A 62 -13.54 -7.26 9.21
C MET A 62 -14.17 -6.53 10.40
N PHE A 63 -15.34 -6.98 10.89
CA PHE A 63 -15.91 -6.41 12.11
C PHE A 63 -15.06 -6.71 13.34
N GLU A 64 -14.51 -7.92 13.47
CA GLU A 64 -13.60 -8.27 14.57
C GLU A 64 -12.33 -7.38 14.53
N LEU A 65 -11.78 -7.10 13.34
CA LEU A 65 -10.65 -6.21 13.19
C LEU A 65 -11.01 -4.76 13.53
N ALA A 66 -12.21 -4.30 13.17
CA ALA A 66 -12.70 -2.96 13.51
C ALA A 66 -12.79 -2.75 15.03
N ASP A 67 -13.13 -3.78 15.80
CA ASP A 67 -13.20 -3.73 17.27
C ASP A 67 -11.85 -3.41 17.91
N TYR A 68 -10.72 -3.78 17.29
CA TYR A 68 -9.41 -3.40 17.80
C TYR A 68 -9.19 -1.89 17.82
N PHE A 69 -9.73 -1.15 16.84
CA PHE A 69 -9.62 0.32 16.83
C PHE A 69 -10.35 0.99 17.98
N LEU A 70 -11.30 0.31 18.61
CA LEU A 70 -12.03 0.78 19.78
C LEU A 70 -11.38 0.34 21.10
N GLN A 71 -10.63 -0.77 21.09
CA GLN A 71 -10.04 -1.37 22.28
C GLN A 71 -8.68 -0.77 22.66
N TYR A 72 -7.91 -0.29 21.68
CA TYR A 72 -6.55 0.20 21.90
C TYR A 72 -6.54 1.73 22.11
N SER A 73 -5.75 2.17 23.09
CA SER A 73 -5.67 3.60 23.44
C SER A 73 -4.77 4.42 22.50
N LYS A 74 -3.92 3.74 21.75
CA LYS A 74 -3.03 4.36 20.77
C LYS A 74 -3.09 3.57 19.48
N ILE A 75 -3.29 4.26 18.37
CA ILE A 75 -3.31 3.66 17.04
C ILE A 75 -2.23 4.36 16.22
N ILE A 76 -1.29 3.57 15.72
CA ILE A 76 -0.19 4.04 14.89
C ILE A 76 -0.36 3.40 13.52
N ILE A 77 -0.42 4.24 12.48
CA ILE A 77 -0.51 3.79 11.09
C ILE A 77 0.82 4.08 10.42
N CYS A 78 1.48 3.06 9.90
CA CYS A 78 2.80 3.21 9.30
C CYS A 78 2.91 2.60 7.91
N GLY A 79 3.67 3.26 7.05
CA GLY A 79 3.95 2.81 5.69
C GLY A 79 4.91 3.75 4.98
N ARG A 80 5.24 3.41 3.73
CA ARG A 80 6.12 4.18 2.84
C ARG A 80 5.42 4.49 1.53
N GLY A 81 5.67 5.68 0.95
CA GLY A 81 5.17 6.04 -0.38
C GLY A 81 3.67 5.84 -0.51
N ILE A 82 3.23 5.02 -1.48
CA ILE A 82 1.81 4.68 -1.68
C ILE A 82 1.18 4.07 -0.42
N SER A 83 1.88 3.19 0.29
CA SER A 83 1.40 2.61 1.54
C SER A 83 1.13 3.67 2.61
N TYR A 84 1.95 4.72 2.66
CA TYR A 84 1.71 5.85 3.56
C TYR A 84 0.46 6.64 3.15
N LEU A 85 0.23 6.87 1.85
CA LEU A 85 -0.98 7.55 1.35
C LEU A 85 -2.26 6.78 1.70
N ILE A 86 -2.25 5.46 1.57
CA ILE A 86 -3.36 4.60 2.03
C ILE A 86 -3.58 4.81 3.53
N GLY A 87 -2.50 4.80 4.32
CA GLY A 87 -2.54 5.06 5.76
C GLY A 87 -3.13 6.44 6.11
N GLU A 88 -2.81 7.47 5.33
CA GLU A 88 -3.40 8.82 5.49
C GLU A 88 -4.91 8.82 5.22
N SER A 89 -5.36 8.09 4.19
CA SER A 89 -6.79 7.94 3.90
C SER A 89 -7.54 7.24 5.04
N ILE A 90 -7.01 6.12 5.53
CA ILE A 90 -7.56 5.39 6.68
C ILE A 90 -7.59 6.29 7.92
N SER A 91 -6.49 7.00 8.20
CA SER A 91 -6.42 7.94 9.33
C SER A 91 -7.51 9.02 9.26
N SER A 92 -7.76 9.55 8.06
CA SER A 92 -8.80 10.56 7.83
C SER A 92 -10.21 9.99 8.05
N ALA A 93 -10.47 8.77 7.59
CA ALA A 93 -11.73 8.07 7.83
C ALA A 93 -11.96 7.82 9.34
N LEU A 94 -10.94 7.34 10.06
CA LEU A 94 -10.99 7.12 11.51
C LEU A 94 -11.22 8.42 12.30
N ALA A 95 -10.60 9.51 11.88
CA ALA A 95 -10.82 10.83 12.48
C ALA A 95 -12.29 11.29 12.33
N GLY A 96 -12.94 10.97 11.20
CA GLY A 96 -14.36 11.23 10.97
C GLY A 96 -15.27 10.56 12.00
N VAL A 97 -14.87 9.42 12.54
CA VAL A 97 -15.56 8.70 13.63
C VAL A 97 -14.92 8.92 14.99
N ARG A 98 -14.09 9.96 15.15
CA ARG A 98 -13.44 10.40 16.38
C ARG A 98 -12.43 9.42 16.97
N ILE A 99 -11.81 8.60 16.13
CA ILE A 99 -10.70 7.71 16.52
C ILE A 99 -9.39 8.39 16.12
N PRO A 100 -8.60 8.93 17.06
CA PRO A 100 -7.35 9.60 16.76
C PRO A 100 -6.25 8.57 16.41
N THR A 101 -5.42 8.91 15.42
CA THR A 101 -4.31 8.07 14.99
C THR A 101 -3.01 8.86 14.86
N ILE A 102 -1.89 8.19 14.98
CA ILE A 102 -0.55 8.72 14.72
C ILE A 102 -0.07 8.14 13.39
N LYS A 103 0.20 9.00 12.42
CA LYS A 103 0.71 8.60 11.10
C LYS A 103 2.23 8.63 11.09
N VAL A 104 2.83 7.58 10.55
CA VAL A 104 4.28 7.42 10.46
C VAL A 104 4.70 7.14 9.03
N ASN A 105 5.30 8.14 8.39
CA ASN A 105 6.01 7.91 7.14
C ASN A 105 7.36 7.27 7.45
N THR A 106 7.52 6.00 7.09
CA THR A 106 8.73 5.25 7.41
C THR A 106 9.94 5.61 6.54
N GLU A 107 9.79 6.48 5.53
CA GLU A 107 10.92 7.10 4.83
C GLU A 107 11.63 8.16 5.67
N LEU A 108 10.93 8.74 6.63
CA LEU A 108 11.43 9.80 7.47
C LEU A 108 11.88 9.22 8.81
N ASN A 109 13.19 9.10 9.01
CA ASN A 109 13.77 8.56 10.25
C ASN A 109 13.24 9.28 11.50
N GLU A 110 13.08 10.59 11.43
CA GLU A 110 12.57 11.41 12.53
C GLU A 110 11.15 10.97 12.95
N ASN A 111 10.27 10.66 11.99
CA ASN A 111 8.93 10.16 12.29
C ASN A 111 8.99 8.80 12.98
N VAL A 112 9.87 7.92 12.50
CA VAL A 112 10.06 6.60 13.11
C VAL A 112 10.59 6.73 14.54
N TYR A 113 11.70 7.46 14.74
CA TYR A 113 12.32 7.58 16.07
C TYR A 113 11.41 8.30 17.08
N SER A 114 10.57 9.23 16.65
CA SER A 114 9.62 9.92 17.55
C SER A 114 8.51 9.01 18.07
N VAL A 115 8.12 7.98 17.29
CA VAL A 115 7.00 7.11 17.65
C VAL A 115 7.42 5.84 18.40
N LEU A 116 8.65 5.35 18.20
CA LEU A 116 9.10 4.12 18.86
C LEU A 116 8.91 4.12 20.39
N PRO A 117 9.27 5.18 21.14
CA PRO A 117 9.10 5.21 22.60
C PRO A 117 7.61 5.16 23.04
N MET A 118 6.68 5.42 22.13
CA MET A 118 5.24 5.43 22.43
C MET A 118 4.62 4.03 22.31
N ILE A 119 5.33 3.08 21.69
CA ILE A 119 4.82 1.74 21.39
C ILE A 119 4.87 0.86 22.65
N ASP A 120 3.74 0.37 23.08
CA ASP A 120 3.56 -0.52 24.23
C ASP A 120 2.40 -1.50 23.97
N LYS A 121 2.08 -2.30 24.98
CA LYS A 121 0.98 -3.29 24.94
C LYS A 121 -0.43 -2.69 24.75
N LYS A 122 -0.59 -1.38 24.84
CA LYS A 122 -1.86 -0.66 24.61
C LYS A 122 -1.89 -0.02 23.22
N THR A 123 -0.92 -0.33 22.39
CA THR A 123 -0.78 0.22 21.04
C THR A 123 -1.29 -0.78 20.00
N LEU A 124 -2.09 -0.29 19.07
CA LEU A 124 -2.42 -0.97 17.82
C LEU A 124 -1.54 -0.39 16.71
N ILE A 125 -0.81 -1.24 16.03
CA ILE A 125 -0.08 -0.88 14.81
C ILE A 125 -0.90 -1.34 13.61
N LEU A 126 -1.24 -0.43 12.72
CA LEU A 126 -1.70 -0.74 11.37
C LEU A 126 -0.53 -0.48 10.42
N ALA A 127 0.16 -1.54 10.06
CA ALA A 127 1.25 -1.48 9.09
C ALA A 127 0.72 -1.75 7.69
N ILE A 128 1.20 -0.98 6.70
CA ILE A 128 0.85 -1.13 5.30
C ILE A 128 2.14 -1.31 4.53
N SER A 129 2.30 -2.45 3.86
CA SER A 129 3.53 -2.79 3.17
C SER A 129 3.24 -3.63 1.93
N PHE A 130 3.53 -3.07 0.77
CA PHE A 130 3.37 -3.70 -0.54
C PHE A 130 4.75 -3.94 -1.20
N PRO A 131 4.81 -4.59 -2.36
CA PRO A 131 6.07 -4.87 -3.06
C PRO A 131 7.04 -3.70 -3.09
N ASP A 132 8.31 -3.98 -2.94
CA ASP A 132 9.44 -3.17 -2.50
C ASP A 132 9.53 -3.05 -0.97
N TYR A 133 8.78 -3.90 -0.25
CA TYR A 133 8.68 -4.05 1.22
C TYR A 133 9.79 -3.33 1.97
N TYR A 134 9.51 -2.10 2.41
CA TYR A 134 10.53 -1.20 2.92
C TYR A 134 11.02 -1.65 4.31
N PHE A 135 12.31 -1.84 4.44
CA PHE A 135 12.93 -2.38 5.65
C PHE A 135 12.62 -1.59 6.94
N MET A 136 12.46 -0.27 6.84
CA MET A 136 12.15 0.54 8.02
C MET A 136 10.72 0.31 8.51
N THR A 137 9.76 0.03 7.62
CA THR A 137 8.41 -0.39 8.02
C THR A 137 8.48 -1.70 8.80
N GLN A 138 9.26 -2.66 8.32
CA GLN A 138 9.51 -3.92 9.03
C GLN A 138 10.15 -3.68 10.41
N LYS A 139 11.12 -2.78 10.53
CA LYS A 139 11.75 -2.45 11.82
C LYS A 139 10.77 -1.89 12.84
N VAL A 140 9.84 -1.04 12.42
CA VAL A 140 8.76 -0.55 13.29
C VAL A 140 7.90 -1.70 13.78
N VAL A 141 7.52 -2.62 12.90
CA VAL A 141 6.68 -3.79 13.23
C VAL A 141 7.44 -4.77 14.14
N GLU A 142 8.71 -5.05 13.89
CA GLU A 142 9.57 -5.87 14.77
C GLU A 142 9.64 -5.26 16.17
N TYR A 143 9.85 -3.95 16.25
CA TYR A 143 9.90 -3.25 17.54
C TYR A 143 8.57 -3.31 18.27
N ALA A 144 7.47 -3.11 17.54
CA ALA A 144 6.12 -3.21 18.09
C ALA A 144 5.84 -4.62 18.66
N LYS A 145 6.23 -5.67 17.95
CA LYS A 145 6.09 -7.05 18.43
C LYS A 145 6.85 -7.30 19.73
N LYS A 146 8.09 -6.82 19.83
CA LYS A 146 8.90 -6.91 21.05
C LYS A 146 8.24 -6.21 22.24
N ASN A 147 7.52 -5.11 21.99
CA ASN A 147 6.81 -4.33 23.01
C ASN A 147 5.37 -4.79 23.24
N LYS A 148 4.98 -5.95 22.66
CA LYS A 148 3.67 -6.58 22.84
C LYS A 148 2.49 -5.73 22.33
N ALA A 149 2.74 -4.85 21.36
CA ALA A 149 1.69 -4.16 20.63
C ALA A 149 0.90 -5.15 19.75
N LYS A 150 -0.37 -4.87 19.52
CA LYS A 150 -1.18 -5.61 18.54
C LYS A 150 -0.83 -5.11 17.13
N ILE A 151 -0.67 -6.00 16.18
CA ILE A 151 -0.22 -5.68 14.83
C ILE A 151 -1.20 -6.21 13.80
N ILE A 152 -1.79 -5.30 13.04
CA ILE A 152 -2.54 -5.59 11.81
C ILE A 152 -1.64 -5.18 10.63
N LEU A 153 -1.45 -6.07 9.68
CA LEU A 153 -0.69 -5.80 8.46
C LEU A 153 -1.58 -5.90 7.23
N ILE A 154 -1.60 -4.85 6.42
CA ILE A 154 -2.17 -4.84 5.07
C ILE A 154 -1.01 -5.07 4.10
N THR A 155 -1.09 -6.13 3.30
CA THR A 155 -0.05 -6.54 2.35
C THR A 155 -0.66 -7.38 1.21
N ASP A 156 0.11 -7.63 0.17
CA ASP A 156 -0.30 -8.49 -0.95
C ASP A 156 0.10 -9.96 -0.76
N SER A 157 1.00 -10.27 0.18
CA SER A 157 1.48 -11.62 0.40
C SER A 157 1.71 -11.94 1.87
N LYS A 158 1.33 -13.15 2.28
CA LYS A 158 1.62 -13.72 3.60
C LYS A 158 3.05 -14.27 3.73
N GLU A 159 3.77 -14.40 2.62
CA GLU A 159 5.11 -15.01 2.55
C GLU A 159 6.23 -13.98 2.72
N THR A 160 5.91 -12.78 3.19
CA THR A 160 6.89 -11.71 3.42
C THR A 160 7.45 -11.74 4.83
N ASP A 161 8.70 -11.32 5.00
CA ASP A 161 9.34 -11.27 6.32
C ASP A 161 8.55 -10.43 7.33
N ILE A 162 7.93 -9.34 6.89
CA ILE A 162 7.13 -8.48 7.76
C ILE A 162 5.85 -9.19 8.23
N ALA A 163 5.28 -10.10 7.43
CA ALA A 163 4.08 -10.86 7.80
C ALA A 163 4.30 -11.79 9.00
N LEU A 164 5.55 -12.23 9.24
CA LEU A 164 5.90 -13.08 10.40
C LEU A 164 5.65 -12.39 11.75
N TYR A 165 5.62 -11.08 11.78
CA TYR A 165 5.40 -10.30 13.01
C TYR A 165 3.93 -9.90 13.20
N ALA A 166 3.10 -10.01 12.18
CA ALA A 166 1.70 -9.61 12.25
C ALA A 166 0.88 -10.57 13.13
N ASP A 167 -0.07 -10.03 13.86
CA ASP A 167 -1.08 -10.80 14.57
C ASP A 167 -2.30 -11.04 13.68
N GLU A 168 -2.54 -10.11 12.75
CA GLU A 168 -3.64 -10.15 11.80
C GLU A 168 -3.14 -9.71 10.42
N LEU A 169 -3.63 -10.36 9.37
CA LEU A 169 -3.29 -10.05 7.98
C LEU A 169 -4.55 -9.67 7.20
N ILE A 170 -4.46 -8.60 6.45
CA ILE A 170 -5.42 -8.25 5.40
C ILE A 170 -4.66 -8.35 4.07
N LEU A 171 -5.05 -9.34 3.27
CA LEU A 171 -4.40 -9.59 1.98
C LEU A 171 -5.14 -8.86 0.87
N VAL A 172 -4.43 -8.00 0.15
CA VAL A 172 -4.98 -7.19 -0.94
C VAL A 172 -4.00 -7.18 -2.10
N GLY A 173 -4.43 -7.58 -3.28
CA GLY A 173 -3.61 -7.47 -4.48
C GLY A 173 -3.33 -6.01 -4.83
N SER A 174 -2.10 -5.71 -5.18
CA SER A 174 -1.65 -4.33 -5.49
C SER A 174 -0.86 -4.18 -6.78
N THR A 175 -0.61 -5.27 -7.50
CA THR A 175 0.29 -5.26 -8.66
C THR A 175 -0.47 -5.56 -9.95
N THR A 176 -0.27 -4.70 -10.95
CA THR A 176 -0.72 -4.91 -12.33
C THR A 176 0.49 -4.91 -13.28
N ARG A 177 0.27 -5.19 -14.56
CA ARG A 177 1.33 -5.11 -15.59
C ARG A 177 1.96 -3.73 -15.71
N LEU A 178 1.22 -2.67 -15.45
CA LEU A 178 1.69 -1.29 -15.56
C LEU A 178 2.20 -0.71 -14.25
N ALA A 179 1.60 -1.06 -13.14
CA ALA A 179 1.93 -0.50 -11.85
C ALA A 179 2.37 -1.60 -10.89
N LEU A 180 3.52 -1.41 -10.25
CA LEU A 180 3.99 -2.30 -9.20
C LEU A 180 3.04 -2.26 -7.99
N ASN A 181 2.49 -1.08 -7.71
CA ASN A 181 1.51 -0.89 -6.65
C ASN A 181 0.38 -0.01 -7.17
N THR A 182 -0.83 -0.52 -7.20
CA THR A 182 -2.04 0.24 -7.52
C THR A 182 -2.73 0.67 -6.24
N LEU A 183 -3.63 1.63 -6.35
CA LEU A 183 -4.40 2.12 -5.21
C LEU A 183 -5.83 1.56 -5.16
N SER A 184 -6.34 1.00 -6.26
CA SER A 184 -7.75 0.63 -6.40
C SER A 184 -8.22 -0.34 -5.33
N ALA A 185 -7.65 -1.56 -5.30
CA ALA A 185 -8.04 -2.55 -4.32
C ALA A 185 -7.53 -2.23 -2.89
N PRO A 186 -6.28 -1.73 -2.67
CA PRO A 186 -5.84 -1.32 -1.35
C PRO A 186 -6.63 -0.18 -0.69
N MET A 187 -7.33 0.63 -1.48
CA MET A 187 -8.16 1.75 -0.98
C MET A 187 -9.64 1.38 -0.77
N ALA A 188 -10.06 0.20 -1.25
CA ALA A 188 -11.41 -0.31 -1.07
C ALA A 188 -11.70 -0.77 0.35
#